data_bbd0013e7ddd0eeb03fec56c7e580918
#
_entry.id   bbd0013e7ddd0eeb03fec56c7e580918
#
_cell.length_a   1.000
_cell.length_b   1.000
_cell.length_c   1.000
_cell.angle_alpha   90.00
_cell.angle_beta   90.00
_cell.angle_gamma   90.00
#
_symmetry.space_group_name_H-M   'P 1'
#
loop_
_entity.id
_entity.type
_entity.pdbx_description
1 polymer ?
#
loop_
_entity_poly.entity_id
_entity_poly.type
_entity_poly.pdbx_seq_one_letter_code
_entity_poly.pdbx_strand_id
1 'polypeptide(L)'
;MPPTGDDDSIPGFIAVETGDEGGLPLAIAWTLPDGRVKHTLIQPEDEWLEAELVSLGGYSLEELASMGVSPLDVIRELENDHFSATLFTAGVGDDEAALSRLFDTYGLDPFVELAPAESLYHNLAPGDWSRARGELFGELGLEPLRPEHEVEVMLRLHQRLDGSDEG
;
A
#
# COMPACT_ATOMS: atom_id res chain seq x y z
N MET A 1 -21.14 24.11 -6.18
CA MET A 1 -20.86 23.30 -6.09
C MET A 1 -20.03 22.83 -6.21
N PRO A 2 -19.85 22.62 -6.26
CA PRO A 2 -19.38 21.92 -6.59
C PRO A 2 -18.90 21.12 -6.09
N PRO A 3 -18.94 20.95 -5.49
CA PRO A 3 -18.31 20.00 -4.91
C PRO A 3 -18.13 18.84 -5.64
N THR A 4 -18.27 18.83 -6.54
CA THR A 4 -18.04 17.76 -7.42
C THR A 4 -16.62 17.24 -7.45
N GLY A 5 -15.70 17.99 -6.86
CA GLY A 5 -14.35 17.53 -6.75
C GLY A 5 -14.22 16.21 -6.00
N ASP A 6 -15.11 15.99 -5.06
CA ASP A 6 -15.08 14.78 -4.27
C ASP A 6 -15.45 13.55 -5.08
N ASP A 7 -16.36 13.72 -6.02
CA ASP A 7 -16.81 12.59 -6.83
C ASP A 7 -15.74 12.13 -7.82
N ASP A 8 -14.88 13.05 -8.20
CA ASP A 8 -13.82 12.74 -9.13
C ASP A 8 -12.55 12.26 -8.44
N SER A 9 -12.54 12.28 -7.12
CA SER A 9 -11.36 11.84 -6.37
C SER A 9 -11.09 10.37 -6.55
N ILE A 10 -9.83 10.05 -6.73
CA ILE A 10 -9.39 8.67 -6.77
C ILE A 10 -9.19 8.21 -5.33
N PRO A 11 -9.75 7.05 -4.95
CA PRO A 11 -9.49 6.52 -3.62
C PRO A 11 -7.98 6.33 -3.41
N GLY A 12 -7.52 6.52 -2.19
CA GLY A 12 -6.13 6.26 -1.87
C GLY A 12 -5.90 4.76 -1.73
N PHE A 13 -4.91 4.23 -2.42
CA PHE A 13 -4.54 2.83 -2.31
C PHE A 13 -3.15 2.75 -1.69
N ILE A 14 -2.91 1.73 -0.88
CA ILE A 14 -1.64 1.54 -0.20
C ILE A 14 -1.28 0.06 -0.16
N ALA A 15 0.01 -0.23 -0.22
CA ALA A 15 0.51 -1.58 -0.04
C ALA A 15 1.87 -1.51 0.64
N VAL A 16 2.16 -2.50 1.48
CA VAL A 16 3.43 -2.59 2.19
C VAL A 16 4.04 -3.95 1.91
N GLU A 17 5.30 -3.95 1.49
CA GLU A 17 6.05 -5.19 1.29
C GLU A 17 6.75 -5.55 2.58
N THR A 18 6.59 -6.80 3.01
CA THR A 18 7.19 -7.27 4.26
C THR A 18 8.15 -8.41 4.02
N GLY A 19 9.05 -8.63 4.98
CA GLY A 19 9.92 -9.79 4.93
C GLY A 19 9.13 -11.06 5.20
N ASP A 20 9.69 -12.18 4.84
CA ASP A 20 9.00 -13.47 4.94
C ASP A 20 8.67 -13.84 6.39
N GLU A 21 9.54 -13.50 7.31
CA GLU A 21 9.32 -13.78 8.71
C GLU A 21 9.44 -12.49 9.52
N GLY A 22 8.62 -12.38 10.54
CA GLY A 22 8.63 -11.19 11.40
C GLY A 22 7.88 -10.01 10.87
N GLY A 23 7.49 -10.03 9.59
CA GLY A 23 6.66 -8.97 9.04
C GLY A 23 7.25 -7.58 9.05
N LEU A 24 8.58 -7.47 8.89
CA LEU A 24 9.21 -6.15 8.85
C LEU A 24 8.78 -5.38 7.61
N PRO A 25 8.38 -4.12 7.76
CA PRO A 25 8.06 -3.31 6.57
C PRO A 25 9.34 -2.95 5.83
N LEU A 26 9.45 -3.37 4.59
CA LEU A 26 10.64 -3.18 3.77
C LEU A 26 10.46 -2.12 2.69
N ALA A 27 9.25 -2.01 2.18
CA ALA A 27 8.93 -1.01 1.15
C ALA A 27 7.45 -0.69 1.25
N ILE A 28 7.08 0.50 0.81
CA ILE A 28 5.71 0.96 0.89
C ILE A 28 5.38 1.75 -0.37
N ALA A 29 4.14 1.65 -0.82
CA ALA A 29 3.67 2.45 -1.95
C ALA A 29 2.25 2.92 -1.68
N TRP A 30 1.93 4.10 -2.18
CA TRP A 30 0.56 4.62 -2.11
C TRP A 30 0.30 5.53 -3.30
N THR A 31 -0.99 5.76 -3.59
CA THR A 31 -1.34 6.67 -4.67
C THR A 31 -1.39 8.10 -4.17
N LEU A 32 -1.09 9.03 -5.06
CA LEU A 32 -1.23 10.45 -4.81
C LEU A 32 -2.55 10.93 -5.41
N PRO A 33 -3.05 12.11 -5.00
CA PRO A 33 -4.34 12.59 -5.51
C PRO A 33 -4.41 12.73 -7.03
N ASP A 34 -3.28 12.90 -7.69
CA ASP A 34 -3.24 13.01 -9.15
C ASP A 34 -3.14 11.67 -9.86
N GLY A 35 -3.20 10.56 -9.12
CA GLY A 35 -3.16 9.22 -9.70
C GLY A 35 -1.77 8.64 -9.87
N ARG A 36 -0.73 9.37 -9.44
CA ARG A 36 0.63 8.81 -9.49
C ARG A 36 0.83 7.85 -8.33
N VAL A 37 1.77 6.93 -8.50
CA VAL A 37 2.13 5.98 -7.47
C VAL A 37 3.48 6.39 -6.88
N LYS A 38 3.51 6.52 -5.55
CA LYS A 38 4.74 6.82 -4.82
C LYS A 38 5.24 5.53 -4.19
N HIS A 39 6.50 5.22 -4.42
CA HIS A 39 7.12 4.00 -3.90
C HIS A 39 8.38 4.37 -3.13
N THR A 40 8.53 3.80 -1.94
CA THR A 40 9.63 4.14 -1.05
C THR A 40 10.17 2.88 -0.40
N LEU A 41 11.48 2.69 -0.43
CA LEU A 41 12.14 1.65 0.35
C LEU A 41 12.30 2.17 1.77
N ILE A 42 12.19 1.28 2.75
CA ILE A 42 12.21 1.65 4.16
C ILE A 42 13.53 1.18 4.79
N GLN A 43 14.24 2.11 5.41
CA GLN A 43 15.45 1.73 6.17
C GLN A 43 15.02 0.97 7.41
N PRO A 44 15.63 -0.20 7.68
CA PRO A 44 15.27 -0.93 8.90
C PRO A 44 15.79 -0.19 10.13
N GLU A 45 14.99 -0.21 11.19
CA GLU A 45 15.46 0.30 12.49
C GLU A 45 16.39 -0.74 13.10
N ASP A 46 17.37 -0.27 13.85
CA ASP A 46 18.34 -1.16 14.49
C ASP A 46 17.66 -2.20 15.37
N GLU A 47 16.65 -1.80 16.13
CA GLU A 47 15.96 -2.73 17.01
C GLU A 47 15.22 -3.83 16.26
N TRP A 48 14.82 -3.56 15.02
CA TRP A 48 14.20 -4.61 14.18
C TRP A 48 15.23 -5.66 13.79
N LEU A 49 16.47 -5.23 13.59
CA LEU A 49 17.55 -6.11 13.15
C LEU A 49 18.13 -6.93 14.28
N GLU A 50 17.82 -6.60 15.52
CA GLU A 50 18.27 -7.34 16.68
C GLU A 50 17.54 -8.67 16.85
N ALA A 51 16.37 -8.81 16.21
CA ALA A 51 15.64 -10.08 16.26
C ALA A 51 16.44 -11.17 15.53
N GLU A 52 16.42 -12.36 16.09
CA GLU A 52 17.21 -13.47 15.54
C GLU A 52 16.79 -13.89 14.14
N LEU A 53 15.52 -13.83 13.84
CA LEU A 53 15.00 -14.26 12.56
C LEU A 53 14.48 -13.06 11.77
N VAL A 54 15.38 -12.38 11.11
CA VAL A 54 15.03 -11.22 10.31
C VAL A 54 15.15 -11.60 8.84
N SER A 55 14.05 -11.42 8.12
CA SER A 55 14.04 -11.60 6.67
C SER A 55 13.87 -10.26 6.01
N LEU A 56 14.73 -9.97 5.05
CA LEU A 56 14.67 -8.74 4.28
C LEU A 56 14.08 -8.98 2.89
N GLY A 57 13.41 -10.11 2.71
CA GLY A 57 12.82 -10.46 1.43
C GLY A 57 13.90 -10.54 0.36
N GLY A 58 13.67 -9.89 -0.76
CA GLY A 58 14.66 -9.86 -1.84
C GLY A 58 15.67 -8.74 -1.74
N TYR A 59 15.66 -7.99 -0.63
CA TYR A 59 16.55 -6.83 -0.47
C TYR A 59 17.76 -7.15 0.39
N SER A 60 18.88 -6.47 0.12
CA SER A 60 20.04 -6.55 1.00
C SER A 60 19.92 -5.44 2.04
N LEU A 61 20.57 -5.64 3.19
CA LEU A 61 20.60 -4.60 4.22
C LEU A 61 21.26 -3.33 3.70
N GLU A 62 22.33 -3.49 2.93
CA GLU A 62 23.04 -2.36 2.35
C GLU A 62 22.13 -1.55 1.42
N GLU A 63 21.35 -2.24 0.62
CA GLU A 63 20.41 -1.59 -0.30
C GLU A 63 19.36 -0.79 0.45
N LEU A 64 18.76 -1.40 1.47
CA LEU A 64 17.74 -0.71 2.26
C LEU A 64 18.33 0.46 3.03
N ALA A 65 19.56 0.30 3.54
CA ALA A 65 20.19 1.37 4.30
C ALA A 65 20.59 2.54 3.43
N SER A 66 21.05 2.28 2.20
CA SER A 66 21.52 3.36 1.33
C SER A 66 20.42 4.01 0.52
N MET A 67 19.41 3.24 0.11
CA MET A 67 18.34 3.74 -0.75
C MET A 67 17.04 3.98 -0.05
N GLY A 68 16.89 3.45 1.17
CA GLY A 68 15.65 3.58 1.91
C GLY A 68 15.54 4.89 2.65
N VAL A 69 14.32 5.18 3.08
CA VAL A 69 13.97 6.36 3.87
C VAL A 69 13.70 5.88 5.28
N SER A 70 14.10 6.67 6.28
CA SER A 70 13.86 6.27 7.67
C SER A 70 12.37 6.06 7.91
N PRO A 71 12.00 5.11 8.77
CA PRO A 71 10.57 4.86 9.04
C PRO A 71 9.83 6.12 9.50
N LEU A 72 10.46 6.96 10.30
CA LEU A 72 9.81 8.17 10.76
C LEU A 72 9.53 9.13 9.62
N ASP A 73 10.46 9.25 8.67
CA ASP A 73 10.25 10.09 7.50
C ASP A 73 9.16 9.53 6.60
N VAL A 74 9.06 8.19 6.50
CA VAL A 74 7.98 7.57 5.76
C VAL A 74 6.62 7.94 6.37
N ILE A 75 6.54 7.89 7.70
CA ILE A 75 5.30 8.28 8.40
C ILE A 75 4.97 9.74 8.12
N ARG A 76 5.97 10.61 8.13
CA ARG A 76 5.75 12.02 7.84
C ARG A 76 5.26 12.27 6.43
N GLU A 77 5.80 11.53 5.46
CA GLU A 77 5.35 11.64 4.07
C GLU A 77 3.91 11.14 3.94
N LEU A 78 3.58 10.05 4.62
CA LEU A 78 2.22 9.54 4.60
C LEU A 78 1.26 10.54 5.21
N GLU A 79 1.65 11.16 6.33
CA GLU A 79 0.83 12.18 6.96
C GLU A 79 0.60 13.36 6.01
N ASN A 80 1.64 13.78 5.33
CA ASN A 80 1.53 14.89 4.38
C ASN A 80 0.56 14.56 3.24
N ASP A 81 0.60 13.33 2.75
CA ASP A 81 -0.19 12.93 1.58
C ASP A 81 -1.61 12.47 1.94
N HIS A 82 -1.80 11.85 3.11
CA HIS A 82 -3.05 11.16 3.44
C HIS A 82 -3.50 11.30 4.90
N PHE A 83 -3.27 12.42 5.52
CA PHE A 83 -3.67 12.58 6.91
C PHE A 83 -5.18 12.36 7.09
N SER A 84 -5.54 11.54 8.06
CA SER A 84 -6.94 11.23 8.39
C SER A 84 -7.74 10.58 7.27
N ALA A 85 -7.05 9.93 6.35
CA ALA A 85 -7.72 9.28 5.23
C ALA A 85 -7.97 7.79 5.51
N THR A 86 -8.91 7.23 4.78
CA THR A 86 -9.05 5.78 4.68
C THR A 86 -8.33 5.35 3.42
N LEU A 87 -7.40 4.43 3.57
CA LEU A 87 -6.64 3.90 2.44
C LEU A 87 -7.06 2.46 2.21
N PHE A 88 -7.02 2.04 0.95
CA PHE A 88 -7.53 0.72 0.58
C PHE A 88 -6.37 -0.22 0.21
N THR A 89 -6.49 -1.47 0.63
CA THR A 89 -5.46 -2.48 0.40
C THR A 89 -6.05 -3.65 -0.36
N ALA A 90 -5.18 -4.43 -0.97
CA ALA A 90 -5.62 -5.64 -1.67
C ALA A 90 -6.00 -6.76 -0.71
N GLY A 91 -5.57 -6.68 0.55
CA GLY A 91 -5.89 -7.68 1.54
C GLY A 91 -5.15 -9.00 1.36
N VAL A 92 -4.05 -8.99 0.63
CA VAL A 92 -3.30 -10.20 0.31
C VAL A 92 -2.02 -10.37 1.13
N GLY A 93 -1.66 -9.36 1.90
CA GLY A 93 -0.46 -9.40 2.72
C GLY A 93 -0.75 -8.87 4.10
N ASP A 94 0.30 -8.50 4.81
CA ASP A 94 0.20 -8.02 6.17
C ASP A 94 0.28 -6.50 6.25
N ASP A 95 -0.37 -5.81 5.31
CA ASP A 95 -0.31 -4.35 5.20
C ASP A 95 -0.64 -3.64 6.49
N GLU A 96 -1.74 -4.05 7.12
CA GLU A 96 -2.18 -3.40 8.35
C GLU A 96 -1.18 -3.63 9.48
N ALA A 97 -0.74 -4.86 9.66
CA ALA A 97 0.21 -5.18 10.71
C ALA A 97 1.55 -4.47 10.50
N ALA A 98 2.00 -4.42 9.25
CA ALA A 98 3.26 -3.75 8.92
C ALA A 98 3.17 -2.25 9.16
N LEU A 99 2.05 -1.64 8.76
CA LEU A 99 1.86 -0.21 8.98
C LEU A 99 1.78 0.10 10.47
N SER A 100 1.07 -0.75 11.24
CA SER A 100 1.00 -0.58 12.68
C SER A 100 2.38 -0.65 13.31
N ARG A 101 3.23 -1.53 12.80
CA ARG A 101 4.59 -1.66 13.33
C ARG A 101 5.39 -0.37 13.13
N LEU A 102 5.18 0.32 12.00
CA LEU A 102 5.83 1.60 11.76
C LEU A 102 5.43 2.61 12.83
N PHE A 103 4.14 2.73 13.10
CA PHE A 103 3.66 3.68 14.10
C PHE A 103 4.10 3.28 15.50
N ASP A 104 4.00 2.00 15.85
CA ASP A 104 4.37 1.51 17.18
C ASP A 104 5.84 1.74 17.49
N THR A 105 6.70 1.67 16.50
CA THR A 105 8.14 1.88 16.68
C THR A 105 8.44 3.24 17.31
N TYR A 106 7.58 4.23 17.04
CA TYR A 106 7.75 5.58 17.56
C TYR A 106 6.70 5.96 18.60
N GLY A 107 5.90 4.99 19.03
CA GLY A 107 4.84 5.27 20.01
C GLY A 107 3.75 6.19 19.47
N LEU A 108 3.51 6.13 18.18
CA LEU A 108 2.51 6.98 17.53
C LEU A 108 1.22 6.22 17.28
N ASP A 109 0.10 6.93 17.31
CA ASP A 109 -1.18 6.36 16.94
C ASP A 109 -1.38 6.51 15.44
N PRO A 110 -1.93 5.50 14.77
CA PRO A 110 -2.19 5.62 13.33
C PRO A 110 -3.17 6.75 13.03
N PHE A 111 -2.89 7.51 12.01
CA PHE A 111 -3.76 8.61 11.56
C PHE A 111 -4.50 8.26 10.28
N VAL A 112 -4.32 7.04 9.77
CA VAL A 112 -5.07 6.55 8.62
C VAL A 112 -5.75 5.25 9.01
N GLU A 113 -6.83 4.92 8.32
CA GLU A 113 -7.50 3.65 8.48
C GLU A 113 -7.33 2.85 7.21
N LEU A 114 -7.23 1.53 7.34
CA LEU A 114 -7.12 0.66 6.18
C LEU A 114 -8.41 -0.12 6.00
N ALA A 115 -8.81 -0.30 4.75
CA ALA A 115 -10.00 -1.08 4.41
C ALA A 115 -9.71 -1.89 3.15
N PRO A 116 -10.42 -2.99 2.93
CA PRO A 116 -10.20 -3.78 1.72
C PRO A 116 -10.72 -3.03 0.49
N ALA A 117 -9.91 -3.03 -0.56
CA ALA A 117 -10.28 -2.35 -1.81
C ALA A 117 -11.58 -2.91 -2.39
N GLU A 118 -11.81 -4.20 -2.18
CA GLU A 118 -13.02 -4.85 -2.64
C GLU A 118 -14.29 -4.18 -2.10
N SER A 119 -14.20 -3.58 -0.92
CA SER A 119 -15.34 -2.93 -0.29
C SER A 119 -15.83 -1.69 -1.04
N LEU A 120 -15.03 -1.19 -1.97
CA LEU A 120 -15.42 -0.04 -2.79
C LEU A 120 -16.47 -0.40 -3.84
N TYR A 121 -16.62 -1.69 -4.14
CA TYR A 121 -17.42 -2.13 -5.29
C TYR A 121 -18.56 -3.03 -4.84
N HIS A 122 -19.71 -2.44 -4.66
CA HIS A 122 -20.89 -3.15 -4.13
C HIS A 122 -21.55 -4.07 -5.15
N ASN A 123 -21.28 -3.86 -6.42
CA ASN A 123 -21.91 -4.63 -7.48
C ASN A 123 -21.19 -5.91 -7.85
N LEU A 124 -20.01 -6.12 -7.29
CA LEU A 124 -19.24 -7.32 -7.60
C LEU A 124 -19.63 -8.47 -6.69
N ALA A 125 -19.68 -9.66 -7.26
CA ALA A 125 -19.89 -10.86 -6.48
C ALA A 125 -18.64 -11.20 -5.68
N PRO A 126 -18.77 -11.93 -4.57
CA PRO A 126 -17.58 -12.32 -3.80
C PRO A 126 -16.57 -13.05 -4.68
N GLY A 127 -15.32 -12.63 -4.57
CA GLY A 127 -14.24 -13.24 -5.34
C GLY A 127 -13.99 -12.63 -6.70
N ASP A 128 -14.93 -11.85 -7.24
CA ASP A 128 -14.76 -11.25 -8.56
C ASP A 128 -13.62 -10.24 -8.58
N TRP A 129 -13.51 -9.44 -7.52
CA TRP A 129 -12.43 -8.46 -7.46
C TRP A 129 -11.06 -9.15 -7.43
N SER A 130 -10.93 -10.21 -6.64
CA SER A 130 -9.68 -10.95 -6.53
C SER A 130 -9.30 -11.58 -7.86
N ARG A 131 -10.29 -12.09 -8.59
CA ARG A 131 -10.04 -12.69 -9.89
C ARG A 131 -9.58 -11.63 -10.88
N ALA A 132 -10.27 -10.49 -10.91
CA ALA A 132 -9.91 -9.39 -11.80
C ALA A 132 -8.50 -8.88 -11.49
N ARG A 133 -8.16 -8.82 -10.21
CA ARG A 133 -6.81 -8.43 -9.80
C ARG A 133 -5.77 -9.38 -10.38
N GLY A 134 -5.97 -10.69 -10.23
CA GLY A 134 -5.04 -11.68 -10.75
C GLY A 134 -4.89 -11.61 -12.26
N GLU A 135 -5.99 -11.44 -12.96
CA GLU A 135 -5.97 -11.31 -14.40
C GLU A 135 -5.20 -10.08 -14.85
N LEU A 136 -5.39 -8.97 -14.14
CA LEU A 136 -4.71 -7.74 -14.50
C LEU A 136 -3.20 -7.81 -14.25
N PHE A 137 -2.77 -8.49 -13.20
CA PHE A 137 -1.35 -8.73 -12.99
C PHE A 137 -0.75 -9.45 -14.20
N GLY A 138 -1.46 -10.45 -14.71
CA GLY A 138 -1.00 -11.17 -15.90
C GLY A 138 -0.97 -10.30 -17.14
N GLU A 139 -2.01 -9.50 -17.35
CA GLU A 139 -2.08 -8.61 -18.50
C GLU A 139 -0.94 -7.60 -18.52
N LEU A 140 -0.64 -7.02 -17.36
CA LEU A 140 0.36 -5.96 -17.27
C LEU A 140 1.78 -6.48 -17.06
N GLY A 141 1.92 -7.79 -16.80
CA GLY A 141 3.23 -8.37 -16.54
C GLY A 141 3.84 -7.88 -15.22
N LEU A 142 2.98 -7.60 -14.24
CA LEU A 142 3.43 -7.14 -12.93
C LEU A 142 3.51 -8.30 -11.94
N GLU A 143 4.19 -8.06 -10.82
CA GLU A 143 4.39 -9.10 -9.81
C GLU A 143 3.56 -8.83 -8.56
N PRO A 144 2.75 -9.82 -8.10
CA PRO A 144 2.00 -9.67 -6.86
C PRO A 144 2.94 -9.48 -5.67
N LEU A 145 2.44 -8.82 -4.65
CA LEU A 145 3.14 -8.55 -3.39
C LEU A 145 4.25 -7.51 -3.49
N ARG A 146 4.50 -6.97 -4.66
CA ARG A 146 5.35 -5.80 -4.79
C ARG A 146 4.48 -4.57 -4.56
N PRO A 147 4.80 -3.69 -3.61
CA PRO A 147 3.87 -2.62 -3.23
C PRO A 147 3.52 -1.70 -4.39
N GLU A 148 4.49 -1.29 -5.19
CA GLU A 148 4.21 -0.42 -6.32
C GLU A 148 3.33 -1.11 -7.37
N HIS A 149 3.47 -2.41 -7.53
CA HIS A 149 2.65 -3.17 -8.47
C HIS A 149 1.24 -3.39 -7.92
N GLU A 150 1.13 -3.68 -6.63
CA GLU A 150 -0.17 -3.86 -5.99
C GLU A 150 -1.01 -2.59 -6.09
N VAL A 151 -0.38 -1.45 -5.81
CA VAL A 151 -1.07 -0.17 -5.87
C VAL A 151 -1.46 0.15 -7.30
N GLU A 152 -0.55 -0.11 -8.25
CA GLU A 152 -0.83 0.12 -9.68
C GLU A 152 -2.04 -0.70 -10.15
N VAL A 153 -2.09 -1.97 -9.75
CA VAL A 153 -3.20 -2.84 -10.15
C VAL A 153 -4.50 -2.37 -9.53
N MET A 154 -4.48 -1.99 -8.24
CA MET A 154 -5.69 -1.48 -7.60
C MET A 154 -6.20 -0.22 -8.29
N LEU A 155 -5.29 0.68 -8.63
CA LEU A 155 -5.65 1.91 -9.32
C LEU A 155 -6.26 1.63 -10.69
N ARG A 156 -5.63 0.72 -11.45
CA ARG A 156 -6.13 0.36 -12.78
C ARG A 156 -7.47 -0.35 -12.72
N LEU A 157 -7.67 -1.22 -11.74
CA LEU A 157 -8.96 -1.87 -11.54
C LEU A 157 -10.03 -0.83 -11.21
N HIS A 158 -9.69 0.12 -10.36
CA HIS A 158 -10.65 1.16 -10.01
C HIS A 158 -11.08 1.93 -11.26
N GLN A 159 -10.13 2.28 -12.11
CA GLN A 159 -10.43 3.01 -13.35
C GLN A 159 -11.35 2.19 -14.25
N ARG A 160 -11.12 0.89 -14.35
CA ARG A 160 -11.96 0.02 -15.17
C ARG A 160 -13.35 -0.16 -14.60
N LEU A 161 -13.44 -0.40 -13.29
CA LEU A 161 -14.72 -0.67 -12.66
C LEU A 161 -15.56 0.59 -12.55
N ASP A 162 -14.93 1.72 -12.27
CA ASP A 162 -15.61 2.99 -12.19
C ASP A 162 -16.12 3.40 -13.58
N GLY A 163 -15.29 3.22 -14.60
CA GLY A 163 -15.68 3.52 -15.97
C GLY A 163 -16.81 2.64 -16.46
N SER A 164 -16.85 1.38 -16.00
CA SER A 164 -17.92 0.46 -16.39
C SER A 164 -19.26 0.87 -15.85
N ASP A 165 -19.27 1.47 -14.67
CA ASP A 165 -20.52 1.90 -14.05
C ASP A 165 -21.16 3.05 -14.79
N GLU A 166 -20.37 3.83 -15.49
CA GLU A 166 -20.88 4.95 -16.25
C GLU A 166 -21.45 4.54 -17.57
N GLY A 167 -20.99 3.42 -18.07
CA GLY A 167 -21.43 2.90 -19.34
C GLY A 167 -22.76 2.27 -19.26
#